data_65dc0c0cb90528da39428d14ad229954
#
_entry.id   65dc0c0cb90528da39428d14ad229954
#
_cell.length_a   1.000
_cell.length_b   1.000
_cell.length_c   1.000
_cell.angle_alpha   90.00
_cell.angle_beta   90.00
_cell.angle_gamma   90.00
#
_symmetry.space_group_name_H-M   'P 1'
#
loop_
_entity.id
_entity.type
_entity.pdbx_description
1 polymer ?
#
loop_
_entity_poly.entity_id
_entity_poly.type
_entity_poly.pdbx_seq_one_letter_code
_entity_poly.pdbx_strand_id
1 'polypeptide(L)'
;MVSHSGPGGAVQQVAAAAPSQAAVLWPVAEIALVGVLFFAVLTVKRGWRGAALIRRAGERIKAWVLAAPATAALWVFLALHSLTLGELTSEVRTEVLRTHSTNLTQLAEHPVSALLGSALWIEIPDLPMVALLAFCVLAPVERWLGTFRTMCVFFFGHVMATLITAGVLTALLRVESERYEARGFGSVIDVGISYGSLCVAGLLTYRVRRLPLRILVMAALAAGVVASGTFFEDYTAFGHNTALVLGFLLRPVAAPAMARSAARAAAPPPGADGPDGEGDAGGPRKEELSGSA
;
A
#
# COMPACT_ATOMS: atom_id res chain seq x y z
N MET A 1 30.34 -49.94 -48.74
CA MET A 1 28.97 -49.51 -48.86
C MET A 1 28.60 -48.81 -47.53
N VAL A 2 28.75 -47.51 -47.49
CA VAL A 2 28.44 -46.68 -46.28
C VAL A 2 27.15 -45.97 -46.59
N SER A 3 26.10 -46.28 -45.80
CA SER A 3 24.78 -45.66 -45.89
C SER A 3 24.79 -44.39 -45.05
N HIS A 4 24.70 -43.24 -45.71
CA HIS A 4 24.44 -41.96 -45.08
C HIS A 4 22.91 -41.80 -44.88
N SER A 5 22.44 -41.93 -43.62
CA SER A 5 21.12 -41.47 -43.21
C SER A 5 21.25 -40.03 -42.74
N GLY A 6 20.70 -39.09 -43.52
CA GLY A 6 20.62 -37.67 -43.18
C GLY A 6 19.68 -37.39 -42.02
N PRO A 7 19.94 -36.32 -41.26
CA PRO A 7 19.03 -35.92 -40.16
C PRO A 7 17.78 -35.29 -40.73
N GLY A 8 16.64 -35.99 -40.59
CA GLY A 8 15.32 -35.41 -40.79
C GLY A 8 15.09 -34.31 -39.81
N GLY A 9 15.06 -33.08 -40.33
CA GLY A 9 14.68 -31.90 -39.54
C GLY A 9 13.24 -32.03 -39.04
N ALA A 10 13.07 -32.34 -37.77
CA ALA A 10 11.81 -32.14 -37.08
C ALA A 10 11.56 -30.63 -36.99
N VAL A 11 10.76 -30.12 -37.91
CA VAL A 11 10.15 -28.79 -37.76
C VAL A 11 9.24 -28.88 -36.56
N GLN A 12 9.74 -28.44 -35.43
CA GLN A 12 8.97 -28.29 -34.21
C GLN A 12 7.94 -27.21 -34.52
N GLN A 13 6.71 -27.59 -34.85
CA GLN A 13 5.57 -26.70 -34.89
C GLN A 13 5.40 -26.12 -33.48
N VAL A 14 5.82 -24.87 -33.30
CA VAL A 14 5.46 -24.09 -32.15
C VAL A 14 3.94 -23.89 -32.26
N ALA A 15 3.20 -24.76 -31.60
CA ALA A 15 1.78 -24.56 -31.41
C ALA A 15 1.64 -23.22 -30.68
N ALA A 16 1.06 -22.22 -31.36
CA ALA A 16 0.72 -20.96 -30.76
C ALA A 16 -0.15 -21.25 -29.54
N ALA A 17 0.39 -21.08 -28.34
CA ALA A 17 -0.36 -21.24 -27.12
C ALA A 17 -1.57 -20.29 -27.18
N ALA A 18 -2.76 -20.82 -26.94
CA ALA A 18 -3.96 -19.97 -26.86
C ALA A 18 -3.71 -18.85 -25.85
N PRO A 19 -4.11 -17.60 -26.19
CA PRO A 19 -3.89 -16.48 -25.28
C PRO A 19 -4.52 -16.80 -23.93
N SER A 20 -3.82 -16.53 -22.84
CA SER A 20 -4.34 -16.75 -21.50
C SER A 20 -5.66 -15.97 -21.34
N GLN A 21 -6.61 -16.51 -20.56
CA GLN A 21 -7.90 -15.82 -20.34
C GLN A 21 -7.67 -14.39 -19.83
N ALA A 22 -6.61 -14.14 -19.07
CA ALA A 22 -6.22 -12.82 -18.63
C ALA A 22 -5.87 -11.87 -19.80
N ALA A 23 -5.17 -12.36 -20.82
CA ALA A 23 -4.80 -11.56 -22.00
C ALA A 23 -6.02 -11.11 -22.83
N VAL A 24 -7.14 -11.85 -22.78
CA VAL A 24 -8.37 -11.49 -23.45
C VAL A 24 -9.27 -10.59 -22.58
N LEU A 25 -9.30 -10.86 -21.26
CA LEU A 25 -10.17 -10.13 -20.34
C LEU A 25 -9.65 -8.72 -20.02
N TRP A 26 -8.34 -8.50 -20.07
CA TRP A 26 -7.73 -7.23 -19.72
C TRP A 26 -8.12 -6.08 -20.66
N PRO A 27 -8.02 -6.18 -21.98
CA PRO A 27 -8.49 -5.14 -22.92
C PRO A 27 -9.99 -4.83 -22.77
N VAL A 28 -10.78 -5.87 -22.49
CA VAL A 28 -12.23 -5.70 -22.26
C VAL A 28 -12.49 -4.89 -21.00
N ALA A 29 -11.73 -5.15 -19.92
CA ALA A 29 -11.84 -4.40 -18.67
C ALA A 29 -11.42 -2.93 -18.84
N GLU A 30 -10.38 -2.66 -19.61
CA GLU A 30 -9.92 -1.30 -19.92
C GLU A 30 -10.97 -0.53 -20.73
N ILE A 31 -11.51 -1.12 -21.81
CA ILE A 31 -12.56 -0.51 -22.61
C ILE A 31 -13.80 -0.24 -21.76
N ALA A 32 -14.19 -1.19 -20.91
CA ALA A 32 -15.33 -1.03 -20.01
C ALA A 32 -15.09 0.12 -19.00
N LEU A 33 -13.88 0.21 -18.42
CA LEU A 33 -13.53 1.30 -17.51
C LEU A 33 -13.56 2.66 -18.19
N VAL A 34 -12.94 2.78 -19.38
CA VAL A 34 -12.99 4.01 -20.18
C VAL A 34 -14.43 4.38 -20.53
N GLY A 35 -15.25 3.40 -20.92
CA GLY A 35 -16.66 3.59 -21.21
C GLY A 35 -17.44 4.10 -19.99
N VAL A 36 -17.23 3.53 -18.82
CA VAL A 36 -17.84 3.96 -17.55
C VAL A 36 -17.42 5.39 -17.20
N LEU A 37 -16.14 5.71 -17.29
CA LEU A 37 -15.62 7.05 -17.02
C LEU A 37 -16.18 8.08 -18.01
N PHE A 38 -16.21 7.75 -19.29
CA PHE A 38 -16.80 8.60 -20.33
C PHE A 38 -18.28 8.86 -20.06
N PHE A 39 -19.05 7.81 -19.74
CA PHE A 39 -20.48 7.93 -19.42
C PHE A 39 -20.70 8.74 -18.13
N ALA A 40 -19.85 8.59 -17.12
CA ALA A 40 -19.90 9.40 -15.90
C ALA A 40 -19.67 10.88 -16.20
N VAL A 41 -18.65 11.21 -17.00
CA VAL A 41 -18.38 12.60 -17.45
C VAL A 41 -19.55 13.15 -18.25
N LEU A 42 -20.10 12.38 -19.17
CA LEU A 42 -21.24 12.78 -20.00
C LEU A 42 -22.49 13.03 -19.14
N THR A 43 -22.77 12.16 -18.16
CA THR A 43 -23.88 12.29 -17.22
C THR A 43 -23.77 13.60 -16.40
N VAL A 44 -22.55 13.93 -15.94
CA VAL A 44 -22.30 15.18 -15.19
C VAL A 44 -22.47 16.40 -16.11
N LYS A 45 -21.91 16.36 -17.33
CA LYS A 45 -21.99 17.49 -18.27
C LYS A 45 -23.42 17.76 -18.73
N ARG A 46 -24.23 16.72 -18.94
CA ARG A 46 -25.61 16.85 -19.41
C ARG A 46 -26.64 16.98 -18.28
N GLY A 47 -26.23 16.92 -17.02
CA GLY A 47 -27.13 17.03 -15.86
C GLY A 47 -28.13 15.87 -15.75
N TRP A 48 -27.83 14.70 -16.28
CA TRP A 48 -28.71 13.53 -16.23
C TRP A 48 -28.96 13.07 -14.79
N ARG A 49 -29.98 12.21 -14.61
CA ARG A 49 -30.21 11.57 -13.31
C ARG A 49 -28.97 10.88 -12.81
N GLY A 50 -28.54 11.17 -11.58
CA GLY A 50 -27.28 10.67 -11.01
C GLY A 50 -26.09 11.61 -11.09
N ALA A 51 -26.14 12.73 -11.85
CA ALA A 51 -25.03 13.69 -11.94
C ALA A 51 -24.61 14.23 -10.57
N ALA A 52 -25.56 14.45 -9.66
CA ALA A 52 -25.27 14.89 -8.29
C ALA A 52 -24.50 13.81 -7.48
N LEU A 53 -24.84 12.53 -7.66
CA LEU A 53 -24.15 11.42 -7.02
C LEU A 53 -22.71 11.29 -7.54
N ILE A 54 -22.53 11.37 -8.84
CA ILE A 54 -21.20 11.29 -9.48
C ILE A 54 -20.33 12.46 -9.03
N ARG A 55 -20.86 13.69 -8.99
CA ARG A 55 -20.13 14.86 -8.46
C ARG A 55 -19.72 14.66 -7.01
N ARG A 56 -20.65 14.21 -6.15
CA ARG A 56 -20.34 13.94 -4.72
C ARG A 56 -19.29 12.85 -4.57
N ALA A 57 -19.33 11.80 -5.40
CA ALA A 57 -18.30 10.77 -5.42
C ALA A 57 -16.94 11.35 -5.85
N GLY A 58 -16.90 12.15 -6.92
CA GLY A 58 -15.71 12.85 -7.37
C GLY A 58 -15.10 13.78 -6.33
N GLU A 59 -15.94 14.58 -5.63
CA GLU A 59 -15.47 15.43 -4.52
C GLU A 59 -14.91 14.61 -3.35
N ARG A 60 -15.53 13.47 -3.03
CA ARG A 60 -15.02 12.56 -1.99
C ARG A 60 -13.69 11.94 -2.39
N ILE A 61 -13.55 11.48 -3.63
CA ILE A 61 -12.30 10.93 -4.16
C ILE A 61 -11.22 12.00 -4.14
N LYS A 62 -11.51 13.20 -4.65
CA LYS A 62 -10.60 14.33 -4.62
C LYS A 62 -10.16 14.68 -3.17
N ALA A 63 -11.10 14.80 -2.25
CA ALA A 63 -10.80 15.07 -0.85
C ALA A 63 -9.95 13.94 -0.24
N TRP A 64 -10.18 12.69 -0.65
CA TRP A 64 -9.43 11.55 -0.19
C TRP A 64 -7.99 11.57 -0.73
N VAL A 65 -7.79 11.83 -2.03
CA VAL A 65 -6.47 11.97 -2.67
C VAL A 65 -5.67 13.11 -2.03
N LEU A 66 -6.30 14.28 -1.84
CA LEU A 66 -5.65 15.42 -1.20
C LEU A 66 -5.29 15.17 0.27
N ALA A 67 -6.02 14.29 0.94
CA ALA A 67 -5.74 13.92 2.34
C ALA A 67 -4.63 12.86 2.49
N ALA A 68 -4.23 12.17 1.40
CA ALA A 68 -3.17 11.17 1.38
C ALA A 68 -2.41 11.23 0.03
N PRO A 69 -1.73 12.35 -0.26
CA PRO A 69 -1.17 12.62 -1.59
C PRO A 69 -0.02 11.70 -1.95
N ALA A 70 0.85 11.32 -1.00
CA ALA A 70 1.95 10.42 -1.30
C ALA A 70 1.48 8.99 -1.59
N THR A 71 0.47 8.51 -0.86
CA THR A 71 -0.16 7.21 -1.14
C THR A 71 -0.80 7.21 -2.53
N ALA A 72 -1.52 8.28 -2.89
CA ALA A 72 -2.14 8.40 -4.21
C ALA A 72 -1.08 8.45 -5.31
N ALA A 73 -0.01 9.24 -5.15
CA ALA A 73 1.09 9.32 -6.09
C ALA A 73 1.81 7.98 -6.26
N LEU A 74 2.11 7.29 -5.16
CA LEU A 74 2.73 5.97 -5.16
C LEU A 74 1.87 4.96 -5.92
N TRP A 75 0.56 4.92 -5.66
CA TRP A 75 -0.34 3.99 -6.34
C TRP A 75 -0.42 4.25 -7.84
N VAL A 76 -0.56 5.53 -8.26
CA VAL A 76 -0.57 5.90 -9.68
C VAL A 76 0.75 5.51 -10.36
N PHE A 77 1.87 5.76 -9.70
CA PHE A 77 3.20 5.39 -10.22
C PHE A 77 3.32 3.87 -10.41
N LEU A 78 2.94 3.08 -9.41
CA LEU A 78 2.96 1.61 -9.48
C LEU A 78 2.01 1.07 -10.56
N ALA A 79 0.82 1.65 -10.70
CA ALA A 79 -0.12 1.26 -11.74
C ALA A 79 0.44 1.53 -13.14
N LEU A 80 1.06 2.69 -13.36
CA LEU A 80 1.71 3.01 -14.63
C LEU A 80 2.88 2.07 -14.94
N HIS A 81 3.73 1.79 -13.96
CA HIS A 81 4.84 0.83 -14.11
C HIS A 81 4.33 -0.58 -14.42
N SER A 82 3.29 -1.03 -13.72
CA SER A 82 2.69 -2.34 -13.96
C SER A 82 2.10 -2.46 -15.37
N LEU A 83 1.44 -1.41 -15.87
CA LEU A 83 0.93 -1.38 -17.24
C LEU A 83 2.07 -1.44 -18.27
N THR A 84 3.15 -0.70 -18.06
CA THR A 84 4.32 -0.77 -18.97
C THR A 84 4.99 -2.15 -18.95
N LEU A 85 5.06 -2.81 -17.79
CA LEU A 85 5.54 -4.20 -17.71
C LEU A 85 4.63 -5.18 -18.44
N GLY A 86 3.33 -4.92 -18.46
CA GLY A 86 2.34 -5.75 -19.16
C GLY A 86 2.55 -5.83 -20.67
N GLU A 87 3.09 -4.77 -21.27
CA GLU A 87 3.37 -4.69 -22.71
C GLU A 87 4.65 -5.45 -23.12
N LEU A 88 5.50 -5.84 -22.16
CA LEU A 88 6.73 -6.55 -22.43
C LEU A 88 6.50 -8.05 -22.62
N THR A 89 7.38 -8.71 -23.40
CA THR A 89 7.40 -10.17 -23.47
C THR A 89 7.72 -10.78 -22.11
N SER A 90 7.34 -12.03 -21.88
CA SER A 90 7.57 -12.72 -20.59
C SER A 90 9.04 -12.73 -20.19
N GLU A 91 9.93 -12.91 -21.16
CA GLU A 91 11.38 -12.98 -20.93
C GLU A 91 11.93 -11.62 -20.48
N VAL A 92 11.58 -10.57 -21.21
CA VAL A 92 12.03 -9.19 -20.88
C VAL A 92 11.46 -8.74 -19.56
N ARG A 93 10.18 -9.03 -19.28
CA ARG A 93 9.54 -8.72 -18.01
C ARG A 93 10.24 -9.38 -16.83
N THR A 94 10.51 -10.69 -16.93
CA THR A 94 11.21 -11.44 -15.90
C THR A 94 12.60 -10.87 -15.65
N GLU A 95 13.31 -10.48 -16.69
CA GLU A 95 14.65 -9.88 -16.56
C GLU A 95 14.59 -8.50 -15.89
N VAL A 96 13.62 -7.66 -16.25
CA VAL A 96 13.41 -6.35 -15.59
C VAL A 96 13.10 -6.54 -14.11
N LEU A 97 12.20 -7.46 -13.75
CA LEU A 97 11.87 -7.73 -12.36
C LEU A 97 13.06 -8.30 -11.60
N ARG A 98 13.84 -9.21 -12.21
CA ARG A 98 15.03 -9.80 -11.61
C ARG A 98 16.11 -8.76 -11.32
N THR A 99 16.32 -7.81 -12.23
CA THR A 99 17.32 -6.74 -12.10
C THR A 99 16.96 -5.74 -10.99
N HIS A 100 15.65 -5.54 -10.71
CA HIS A 100 15.17 -4.64 -9.67
C HIS A 100 14.76 -5.36 -8.38
N SER A 101 14.95 -6.67 -8.29
CA SER A 101 14.61 -7.50 -7.14
C SER A 101 15.57 -7.32 -5.99
N THR A 102 15.11 -7.57 -4.76
CA THR A 102 15.93 -7.65 -3.55
C THR A 102 16.63 -9.01 -3.37
N ASN A 103 16.91 -9.75 -4.46
CA ASN A 103 17.70 -10.95 -4.38
C ASN A 103 19.16 -10.68 -3.94
N LEU A 104 19.84 -11.71 -3.43
CA LEU A 104 21.18 -11.54 -2.85
C LEU A 104 22.21 -11.01 -3.84
N THR A 105 22.13 -11.38 -5.12
CA THR A 105 23.05 -10.92 -6.17
C THR A 105 22.89 -9.41 -6.38
N GLN A 106 21.67 -8.94 -6.57
CA GLN A 106 21.40 -7.49 -6.79
C GLN A 106 21.73 -6.67 -5.53
N LEU A 107 21.45 -7.21 -4.34
CA LEU A 107 21.83 -6.55 -3.09
C LEU A 107 23.34 -6.43 -2.90
N ALA A 108 24.11 -7.41 -3.39
CA ALA A 108 25.58 -7.37 -3.33
C ALA A 108 26.20 -6.40 -4.35
N GLU A 109 25.68 -6.38 -5.58
CA GLU A 109 26.24 -5.60 -6.69
C GLU A 109 25.69 -4.18 -6.75
N HIS A 110 24.36 -4.03 -6.51
CA HIS A 110 23.62 -2.77 -6.68
C HIS A 110 22.69 -2.47 -5.50
N PRO A 111 23.16 -2.37 -4.24
CA PRO A 111 22.33 -2.36 -3.04
C PRO A 111 21.29 -1.22 -3.03
N VAL A 112 21.66 -0.01 -3.41
CA VAL A 112 20.75 1.14 -3.40
C VAL A 112 19.64 0.98 -4.46
N SER A 113 20.01 0.53 -5.66
CA SER A 113 19.05 0.27 -6.75
C SER A 113 18.09 -0.86 -6.38
N ALA A 114 18.60 -1.95 -5.80
CA ALA A 114 17.76 -3.06 -5.36
C ALA A 114 16.80 -2.64 -4.24
N LEU A 115 17.29 -1.95 -3.20
CA LEU A 115 16.47 -1.55 -2.06
C LEU A 115 15.39 -0.51 -2.40
N LEU A 116 15.67 0.45 -3.28
CA LEU A 116 14.70 1.47 -3.65
C LEU A 116 13.86 1.04 -4.86
N GLY A 117 14.49 0.39 -5.83
CA GLY A 117 13.84 -0.05 -7.05
C GLY A 117 12.79 -1.12 -6.79
N SER A 118 13.10 -2.15 -5.99
CA SER A 118 12.18 -3.25 -5.73
C SER A 118 10.80 -2.81 -5.19
N ALA A 119 10.75 -1.73 -4.40
CA ALA A 119 9.50 -1.18 -3.90
C ALA A 119 8.64 -0.51 -4.99
N LEU A 120 9.19 -0.27 -6.18
CA LEU A 120 8.54 0.48 -7.26
C LEU A 120 8.09 -0.39 -8.43
N TRP A 121 8.33 -1.70 -8.37
CA TRP A 121 7.92 -2.64 -9.40
C TRP A 121 6.88 -3.62 -8.84
N ILE A 122 5.80 -3.81 -9.60
CA ILE A 122 4.75 -4.79 -9.32
C ILE A 122 4.22 -5.36 -10.63
N GLU A 123 3.72 -6.57 -10.60
CA GLU A 123 3.04 -7.16 -11.74
C GLU A 123 1.53 -6.79 -11.77
N ILE A 124 0.92 -6.89 -12.95
CA ILE A 124 -0.52 -6.57 -13.14
C ILE A 124 -1.42 -7.37 -12.19
N PRO A 125 -1.23 -8.68 -11.99
CA PRO A 125 -2.05 -9.46 -11.07
C PRO A 125 -2.05 -8.94 -9.63
N ASP A 126 -1.00 -8.22 -9.22
CA ASP A 126 -0.83 -7.71 -7.86
C ASP A 126 -1.53 -6.34 -7.64
N LEU A 127 -1.92 -5.65 -8.73
CA LEU A 127 -2.56 -4.34 -8.63
C LEU A 127 -3.75 -4.27 -7.67
N PRO A 128 -4.68 -5.24 -7.62
CA PRO A 128 -5.78 -5.21 -6.65
C PRO A 128 -5.31 -5.28 -5.20
N MET A 129 -4.31 -6.11 -4.91
CA MET A 129 -3.72 -6.22 -3.57
C MET A 129 -3.00 -4.92 -3.20
N VAL A 130 -2.23 -4.36 -4.12
CA VAL A 130 -1.53 -3.09 -3.93
C VAL A 130 -2.51 -1.93 -3.72
N ALA A 131 -3.62 -1.90 -4.46
CA ALA A 131 -4.70 -0.94 -4.22
C ALA A 131 -5.28 -1.11 -2.81
N LEU A 132 -5.56 -2.34 -2.37
CA LEU A 132 -6.04 -2.62 -1.02
C LEU A 132 -5.06 -2.10 0.04
N LEU A 133 -3.77 -2.39 -0.09
CA LEU A 133 -2.73 -1.90 0.83
C LEU A 133 -2.64 -0.36 0.82
N ALA A 134 -2.66 0.26 -0.36
CA ALA A 134 -2.64 1.70 -0.47
C ALA A 134 -3.86 2.35 0.21
N PHE A 135 -5.07 1.88 -0.09
CA PHE A 135 -6.30 2.51 0.38
C PHE A 135 -6.67 2.14 1.82
N CYS A 136 -6.39 0.91 2.27
CA CYS A 136 -6.77 0.45 3.61
C CYS A 136 -5.66 0.61 4.64
N VAL A 137 -4.40 0.72 4.23
CA VAL A 137 -3.25 0.79 5.14
C VAL A 137 -2.51 2.12 5.02
N LEU A 138 -1.94 2.43 3.84
CA LEU A 138 -1.07 3.59 3.69
C LEU A 138 -1.85 4.91 3.86
N ALA A 139 -2.95 5.09 3.15
CA ALA A 139 -3.73 6.33 3.22
C ALA A 139 -4.30 6.64 4.62
N PRO A 140 -4.86 5.68 5.38
CA PRO A 140 -5.25 5.93 6.77
C PRO A 140 -4.10 6.36 7.68
N VAL A 141 -2.90 5.81 7.47
CA VAL A 141 -1.72 6.18 8.27
C VAL A 141 -1.19 7.54 7.84
N GLU A 142 -1.14 7.83 6.55
CA GLU A 142 -0.72 9.13 6.03
C GLU A 142 -1.61 10.28 6.58
N ARG A 143 -2.93 10.07 6.65
CA ARG A 143 -3.86 11.02 7.29
C ARG A 143 -3.63 11.18 8.79
N TRP A 144 -3.17 10.14 9.45
CA TRP A 144 -2.97 10.12 10.90
C TRP A 144 -1.62 10.67 11.33
N LEU A 145 -0.53 10.26 10.66
CA LEU A 145 0.85 10.64 11.00
C LEU A 145 1.37 11.83 10.18
N GLY A 146 0.79 12.06 9.01
CA GLY A 146 1.29 12.96 7.96
C GLY A 146 2.19 12.24 6.95
N THR A 147 2.32 12.83 5.76
CA THR A 147 3.01 12.27 4.60
C THR A 147 4.45 11.85 4.91
N PHE A 148 5.26 12.77 5.44
CA PHE A 148 6.68 12.52 5.67
C PHE A 148 6.92 11.32 6.61
N ARG A 149 6.22 11.27 7.75
CA ARG A 149 6.39 10.18 8.71
C ARG A 149 5.95 8.83 8.14
N THR A 150 4.87 8.82 7.38
CA THR A 150 4.36 7.60 6.75
C THR A 150 5.36 7.07 5.74
N MET A 151 5.94 7.92 4.91
CA MET A 151 6.96 7.53 3.94
C MET A 151 8.24 7.05 4.65
N CYS A 152 8.68 7.71 5.71
CA CYS A 152 9.82 7.23 6.51
C CYS A 152 9.57 5.84 7.10
N VAL A 153 8.38 5.57 7.64
CA VAL A 153 8.03 4.24 8.18
C VAL A 153 7.96 3.20 7.07
N PHE A 154 7.38 3.56 5.93
CA PHE A 154 7.28 2.68 4.77
C PHE A 154 8.67 2.25 4.27
N PHE A 155 9.55 3.21 3.95
CA PHE A 155 10.89 2.90 3.47
C PHE A 155 11.77 2.25 4.53
N PHE A 156 11.65 2.65 5.79
CA PHE A 156 12.32 1.98 6.91
C PHE A 156 11.92 0.50 6.98
N GLY A 157 10.61 0.22 6.95
CA GLY A 157 10.09 -1.14 6.98
C GLY A 157 10.57 -1.97 5.79
N HIS A 158 10.51 -1.40 4.59
CA HIS A 158 10.96 -2.05 3.37
C HIS A 158 12.46 -2.39 3.42
N VAL A 159 13.30 -1.41 3.69
CA VAL A 159 14.76 -1.57 3.73
C VAL A 159 15.19 -2.51 4.85
N MET A 160 14.69 -2.31 6.07
CA MET A 160 15.11 -3.12 7.22
C MET A 160 14.62 -4.56 7.11
N ALA A 161 13.38 -4.80 6.66
CA ALA A 161 12.90 -6.16 6.43
C ALA A 161 13.74 -6.88 5.36
N THR A 162 14.04 -6.21 4.25
CA THR A 162 14.91 -6.75 3.20
C THR A 162 16.30 -7.10 3.74
N LEU A 163 16.96 -6.18 4.45
CA LEU A 163 18.32 -6.40 4.97
C LEU A 163 18.36 -7.52 6.01
N ILE A 164 17.38 -7.59 6.90
CA ILE A 164 17.27 -8.66 7.89
C ILE A 164 17.06 -10.00 7.20
N THR A 165 16.14 -10.05 6.23
CA THR A 165 15.83 -11.26 5.47
C THR A 165 17.06 -11.74 4.68
N ALA A 166 17.72 -10.84 3.97
CA ALA A 166 18.95 -11.16 3.23
C ALA A 166 20.08 -11.62 4.17
N GLY A 167 20.23 -10.99 5.33
CA GLY A 167 21.23 -11.40 6.33
C GLY A 167 20.98 -12.80 6.88
N VAL A 168 19.72 -13.11 7.22
CA VAL A 168 19.34 -14.45 7.70
C VAL A 168 19.52 -15.49 6.58
N LEU A 169 19.10 -15.20 5.36
CA LEU A 169 19.28 -16.09 4.22
C LEU A 169 20.77 -16.36 3.96
N THR A 170 21.62 -15.32 3.99
CA THR A 170 23.07 -15.46 3.84
C THR A 170 23.69 -16.34 4.93
N ALA A 171 23.21 -16.22 6.17
CA ALA A 171 23.65 -17.07 7.27
C ALA A 171 23.22 -18.53 7.07
N LEU A 172 21.99 -18.77 6.61
CA LEU A 172 21.49 -20.13 6.32
C LEU A 172 22.22 -20.79 5.15
N LEU A 173 22.51 -20.03 4.09
CA LEU A 173 23.31 -20.53 2.96
C LEU A 173 24.73 -20.96 3.37
N ARG A 174 25.30 -20.32 4.38
CA ARG A 174 26.63 -20.73 4.91
C ARG A 174 26.60 -22.04 5.71
N VAL A 175 25.46 -22.37 6.33
CA VAL A 175 25.31 -23.54 7.20
C VAL A 175 24.74 -24.73 6.45
N GLU A 176 23.77 -24.52 5.56
CA GLU A 176 23.03 -25.56 4.82
C GLU A 176 22.96 -25.23 3.32
N SER A 177 24.13 -25.02 2.66
CA SER A 177 24.20 -24.55 1.28
C SER A 177 23.40 -25.43 0.31
N GLU A 178 23.58 -26.76 0.37
CA GLU A 178 22.91 -27.70 -0.55
C GLU A 178 21.36 -27.59 -0.49
N ARG A 179 20.81 -27.40 0.71
CA ARG A 179 19.36 -27.34 0.89
C ARG A 179 18.75 -26.05 0.35
N TYR A 180 19.42 -24.92 0.55
CA TYR A 180 18.90 -23.60 0.19
C TYR A 180 19.25 -23.20 -1.24
N GLU A 181 20.42 -23.61 -1.76
CA GLU A 181 20.79 -23.45 -3.16
C GLU A 181 19.87 -24.25 -4.08
N ALA A 182 19.53 -25.50 -3.70
CA ALA A 182 18.57 -26.34 -4.44
C ALA A 182 17.18 -25.72 -4.56
N ARG A 183 16.80 -24.81 -3.64
CA ARG A 183 15.53 -24.07 -3.70
C ARG A 183 15.62 -22.75 -4.45
N GLY A 184 16.80 -22.35 -4.91
CA GLY A 184 17.01 -21.12 -5.67
C GLY A 184 16.76 -19.83 -4.90
N PHE A 185 16.82 -19.87 -3.56
CA PHE A 185 16.53 -18.69 -2.72
C PHE A 185 17.43 -17.48 -3.00
N GLY A 186 18.67 -17.69 -3.50
CA GLY A 186 19.57 -16.60 -3.86
C GLY A 186 19.14 -15.78 -5.08
N SER A 187 18.26 -16.33 -5.92
CA SER A 187 17.80 -15.73 -7.19
C SER A 187 16.29 -15.45 -7.23
N VAL A 188 15.59 -15.57 -6.10
CA VAL A 188 14.15 -15.29 -6.00
C VAL A 188 13.85 -13.86 -6.43
N ILE A 189 12.82 -13.67 -7.24
CA ILE A 189 12.31 -12.34 -7.57
C ILE A 189 11.44 -11.87 -6.40
N ASP A 190 11.90 -10.85 -5.71
CA ASP A 190 11.20 -10.22 -4.59
C ASP A 190 11.12 -8.72 -4.86
N VAL A 191 9.95 -8.30 -5.31
CA VAL A 191 9.62 -6.92 -5.67
C VAL A 191 8.26 -6.54 -5.08
N GLY A 192 8.02 -5.26 -4.91
CA GLY A 192 6.72 -4.74 -4.49
C GLY A 192 6.75 -3.97 -3.18
N ILE A 193 5.60 -3.39 -2.86
CA ILE A 193 5.41 -2.51 -1.70
C ILE A 193 5.08 -3.25 -0.41
N SER A 194 5.04 -4.59 -0.43
CA SER A 194 4.46 -5.40 0.64
C SER A 194 5.18 -5.21 1.99
N TYR A 195 6.51 -5.24 2.03
CA TYR A 195 7.27 -5.05 3.28
C TYR A 195 7.03 -3.68 3.90
N GLY A 196 7.14 -2.61 3.10
CA GLY A 196 6.83 -1.26 3.58
C GLY A 196 5.40 -1.14 4.08
N SER A 197 4.44 -1.68 3.34
CA SER A 197 3.02 -1.65 3.69
C SER A 197 2.71 -2.45 4.95
N LEU A 198 3.32 -3.62 5.16
CA LEU A 198 3.15 -4.44 6.37
C LEU A 198 3.75 -3.76 7.61
N CYS A 199 4.89 -3.08 7.47
CA CYS A 199 5.43 -2.26 8.54
C CYS A 199 4.43 -1.15 8.93
N VAL A 200 3.88 -0.45 7.94
CA VAL A 200 2.84 0.58 8.16
C VAL A 200 1.56 -0.04 8.75
N ALA A 201 1.17 -1.25 8.33
CA ALA A 201 0.02 -1.98 8.90
C ALA A 201 0.22 -2.32 10.37
N GLY A 202 1.43 -2.79 10.75
CA GLY A 202 1.80 -3.01 12.13
C GLY A 202 1.66 -1.74 12.98
N LEU A 203 2.17 -0.62 12.47
CA LEU A 203 2.04 0.69 13.11
C LEU A 203 0.58 1.16 13.22
N LEU A 204 -0.25 0.90 12.20
CA LEU A 204 -1.67 1.29 12.16
C LEU A 204 -2.46 0.69 13.33
N THR A 205 -2.05 -0.45 13.88
CA THR A 205 -2.71 -1.09 15.03
C THR A 205 -2.79 -0.16 16.25
N TYR A 206 -1.85 0.78 16.40
CA TYR A 206 -1.85 1.76 17.50
C TYR A 206 -2.95 2.82 17.40
N ARG A 207 -3.65 2.90 16.27
CA ARG A 207 -4.86 3.71 16.14
C ARG A 207 -6.04 3.10 16.91
N VAL A 208 -6.01 1.79 17.16
CA VAL A 208 -7.00 1.09 17.98
C VAL A 208 -6.78 1.43 19.45
N ARG A 209 -7.72 2.17 20.05
CA ARG A 209 -7.58 2.70 21.41
C ARG A 209 -7.75 1.63 22.50
N ARG A 210 -8.69 0.68 22.29
CA ARG A 210 -8.96 -0.40 23.25
C ARG A 210 -7.88 -1.44 23.19
N LEU A 211 -7.13 -1.60 24.29
CA LEU A 211 -5.99 -2.55 24.35
C LEU A 211 -6.34 -3.97 23.92
N PRO A 212 -7.43 -4.61 24.44
CA PRO A 212 -7.75 -5.98 24.03
C PRO A 212 -8.06 -6.10 22.53
N LEU A 213 -8.77 -5.11 21.95
CA LEU A 213 -9.05 -5.09 20.52
C LEU A 213 -7.76 -4.88 19.70
N ARG A 214 -6.85 -4.03 20.17
CA ARG A 214 -5.54 -3.84 19.52
C ARG A 214 -4.73 -5.13 19.51
N ILE A 215 -4.65 -5.83 20.64
CA ILE A 215 -3.95 -7.11 20.74
C ILE A 215 -4.59 -8.14 19.77
N LEU A 216 -5.91 -8.20 19.71
CA LEU A 216 -6.62 -9.07 18.78
C LEU A 216 -6.28 -8.74 17.32
N VAL A 217 -6.27 -7.45 16.94
CA VAL A 217 -5.90 -7.02 15.58
C VAL A 217 -4.44 -7.36 15.28
N MET A 218 -3.51 -7.12 16.22
CA MET A 218 -2.10 -7.49 16.05
C MET A 218 -1.93 -9.00 15.86
N ALA A 219 -2.62 -9.80 16.68
CA ALA A 219 -2.60 -11.27 16.57
C ALA A 219 -3.21 -11.74 15.24
N ALA A 220 -4.31 -11.16 14.82
CA ALA A 220 -4.97 -11.51 13.55
C ALA A 220 -4.09 -11.18 12.34
N LEU A 221 -3.42 -10.01 12.34
CA LEU A 221 -2.46 -9.64 11.29
C LEU A 221 -1.28 -10.60 11.27
N ALA A 222 -0.69 -10.90 12.44
CA ALA A 222 0.43 -11.84 12.53
C ALA A 222 0.02 -13.24 12.06
N ALA A 223 -1.14 -13.74 12.47
CA ALA A 223 -1.65 -15.02 12.02
C ALA A 223 -1.92 -15.05 10.51
N GLY A 224 -2.46 -13.95 9.93
CA GLY A 224 -2.69 -13.83 8.50
C GLY A 224 -1.40 -13.86 7.68
N VAL A 225 -0.35 -13.16 8.14
CA VAL A 225 0.96 -13.16 7.46
C VAL A 225 1.64 -14.53 7.60
N VAL A 226 1.58 -15.17 8.77
CA VAL A 226 2.11 -16.53 8.95
C VAL A 226 1.36 -17.55 8.08
N ALA A 227 0.03 -17.41 7.95
CA ALA A 227 -0.77 -18.30 7.12
C ALA A 227 -0.52 -18.12 5.61
N SER A 228 0.00 -16.97 5.16
CA SER A 228 0.33 -16.74 3.74
C SER A 228 1.62 -17.44 3.29
N GLY A 229 2.43 -17.96 4.20
CA GLY A 229 3.65 -18.71 3.92
C GLY A 229 4.49 -18.92 5.17
N THR A 230 5.15 -20.07 5.27
CA THR A 230 6.04 -20.35 6.38
C THR A 230 7.48 -19.94 6.06
N PHE A 231 8.19 -19.49 7.08
CA PHE A 231 9.58 -19.05 7.01
C PHE A 231 10.53 -20.03 6.25
N PHE A 232 10.27 -21.32 6.38
CA PHE A 232 11.14 -22.36 5.79
C PHE A 232 10.80 -22.69 4.33
N GLU A 233 9.68 -22.22 3.84
CA GLU A 233 9.18 -22.54 2.49
C GLU A 233 9.27 -21.35 1.53
N ASP A 234 9.21 -20.12 2.08
CA ASP A 234 9.16 -18.90 1.28
C ASP A 234 10.01 -17.79 1.93
N TYR A 235 11.04 -17.35 1.21
CA TYR A 235 11.89 -16.21 1.56
C TYR A 235 11.07 -14.93 1.80
N THR A 236 10.10 -14.65 0.94
CA THR A 236 9.25 -13.47 1.00
C THR A 236 8.36 -13.49 2.24
N ALA A 237 7.88 -14.67 2.65
CA ALA A 237 7.07 -14.81 3.87
C ALA A 237 7.83 -14.41 5.13
N PHE A 238 9.12 -14.71 5.21
CA PHE A 238 9.96 -14.24 6.32
C PHE A 238 10.09 -12.73 6.33
N GLY A 239 10.30 -12.11 5.17
CA GLY A 239 10.35 -10.66 5.01
C GLY A 239 9.05 -9.98 5.44
N HIS A 240 7.89 -10.55 5.08
CA HIS A 240 6.58 -10.07 5.50
C HIS A 240 6.40 -10.09 7.02
N ASN A 241 6.75 -11.20 7.67
CA ASN A 241 6.70 -11.31 9.13
C ASN A 241 7.63 -10.30 9.81
N THR A 242 8.87 -10.17 9.31
CA THR A 242 9.85 -9.22 9.81
C THR A 242 9.33 -7.78 9.69
N ALA A 243 8.79 -7.40 8.53
CA ALA A 243 8.23 -6.08 8.30
C ALA A 243 7.08 -5.75 9.27
N LEU A 244 6.17 -6.70 9.49
CA LEU A 244 5.06 -6.53 10.42
C LEU A 244 5.54 -6.34 11.86
N VAL A 245 6.52 -7.14 12.31
CA VAL A 245 7.12 -7.01 13.65
C VAL A 245 7.80 -5.66 13.81
N LEU A 246 8.56 -5.20 12.80
CA LEU A 246 9.15 -3.86 12.81
C LEU A 246 8.07 -2.78 13.00
N GLY A 247 6.93 -2.91 12.33
CA GLY A 247 5.80 -2.01 12.50
C GLY A 247 5.24 -2.00 13.92
N PHE A 248 5.15 -3.16 14.57
CA PHE A 248 4.75 -3.24 15.99
C PHE A 248 5.76 -2.57 16.94
N LEU A 249 7.04 -2.59 16.61
CA LEU A 249 8.07 -1.94 17.42
C LEU A 249 8.08 -0.40 17.28
N LEU A 250 7.48 0.14 16.22
CA LEU A 250 7.46 1.59 15.95
C LEU A 250 6.40 2.38 16.75
N ARG A 251 5.92 1.86 17.88
CA ARG A 251 5.04 2.59 18.81
C ARG A 251 5.50 4.02 19.13
N PRO A 252 6.80 4.30 19.36
CA PRO A 252 7.25 5.66 19.65
C PRO A 252 6.92 6.66 18.53
N VAL A 253 6.95 6.24 17.26
CA VAL A 253 6.59 7.07 16.11
C VAL A 253 5.08 7.41 16.12
N ALA A 254 4.23 6.50 16.59
CA ALA A 254 2.80 6.70 16.72
C ALA A 254 2.41 7.57 17.93
N ALA A 255 3.22 7.61 18.98
CA ALA A 255 2.89 8.23 20.27
C ALA A 255 2.38 9.68 20.15
N PRO A 256 3.01 10.61 19.38
CA PRO A 256 2.50 11.98 19.25
C PRO A 256 1.13 12.06 18.57
N ALA A 257 0.86 11.18 17.60
CA ALA A 257 -0.43 11.13 16.92
C ALA A 257 -1.53 10.51 17.81
N MET A 258 -1.18 9.52 18.62
CA MET A 258 -2.06 8.95 19.64
C MET A 258 -2.47 10.02 20.67
N ALA A 259 -1.51 10.81 21.16
CA ALA A 259 -1.76 11.90 22.10
C ALA A 259 -2.72 12.96 21.51
N ARG A 260 -2.48 13.40 20.26
CA ARG A 260 -3.39 14.33 19.56
C ARG A 260 -4.81 13.76 19.41
N SER A 261 -4.92 12.48 19.08
CA SER A 261 -6.21 11.81 18.94
C SER A 261 -6.95 11.68 20.27
N ALA A 262 -6.23 11.48 21.39
CA ALA A 262 -6.79 11.44 22.72
C ALA A 262 -7.30 12.83 23.15
N ALA A 263 -6.49 13.87 22.96
CA ALA A 263 -6.86 15.26 23.28
C ALA A 263 -8.12 15.71 22.52
N ARG A 264 -8.21 15.41 21.21
CA ARG A 264 -9.41 15.73 20.42
C ARG A 264 -10.68 15.02 20.91
N ALA A 265 -10.55 13.82 21.46
CA ALA A 265 -11.69 13.09 22.00
C ALA A 265 -12.11 13.54 23.40
N ALA A 266 -11.21 14.19 24.14
CA ALA A 266 -11.48 14.76 25.45
C ALA A 266 -11.99 16.23 25.39
N ALA A 267 -11.82 16.88 24.23
CA ALA A 267 -12.31 18.24 24.03
C ALA A 267 -13.85 18.30 24.10
N PRO A 268 -14.43 19.29 24.81
CA PRO A 268 -15.88 19.47 24.82
C PRO A 268 -16.40 19.74 23.40
N PRO A 269 -17.68 19.40 23.11
CA PRO A 269 -18.25 19.66 21.80
C PRO A 269 -18.27 21.19 21.55
N PRO A 270 -17.99 21.62 20.30
CA PRO A 270 -18.04 23.03 19.96
C PRO A 270 -19.43 23.57 20.24
N GLY A 271 -19.53 24.58 21.12
CA GLY A 271 -20.79 25.18 21.53
C GLY A 271 -21.30 24.81 22.94
N ALA A 272 -20.52 24.06 23.74
CA ALA A 272 -20.87 23.77 25.13
C ALA A 272 -20.69 24.98 26.07
N ASP A 273 -19.96 25.99 25.64
CA ASP A 273 -19.88 27.29 26.33
C ASP A 273 -21.04 28.18 25.82
N GLY A 274 -22.26 27.84 26.21
CA GLY A 274 -23.41 28.71 26.06
C GLY A 274 -23.26 29.89 26.99
N PRO A 275 -23.73 31.09 26.59
CA PRO A 275 -23.72 32.26 27.43
C PRO A 275 -24.87 32.18 28.47
N ASP A 276 -24.74 31.31 29.46
CA ASP A 276 -25.57 31.33 30.65
C ASP A 276 -24.80 32.02 31.75
N GLY A 277 -24.79 33.32 31.77
CA GLY A 277 -24.16 34.02 32.88
C GLY A 277 -24.02 35.53 32.78
N GLU A 278 -24.78 36.22 31.95
CA GLU A 278 -25.00 37.65 32.24
C GLU A 278 -26.37 37.79 32.83
N GLY A 279 -26.41 37.60 34.14
CA GLY A 279 -27.48 38.00 35.01
C GLY A 279 -27.73 39.49 34.85
N ASP A 280 -28.92 39.81 34.46
CA ASP A 280 -29.60 41.09 34.54
C ASP A 280 -29.31 41.78 35.90
N ALA A 281 -28.27 42.61 35.96
CA ALA A 281 -28.03 43.55 37.00
C ALA A 281 -28.88 44.76 36.68
N GLY A 282 -30.12 44.76 37.17
CA GLY A 282 -31.05 45.88 37.13
C GLY A 282 -30.46 47.22 37.63
N GLY A 283 -30.13 48.08 36.70
CA GLY A 283 -29.79 49.47 36.97
C GLY A 283 -31.02 50.24 37.32
N PRO A 284 -30.95 51.16 38.31
CA PRO A 284 -32.15 51.94 38.81
C PRO A 284 -32.64 52.87 37.72
N ARG A 285 -34.00 52.85 37.47
CA ARG A 285 -34.73 53.82 36.68
C ARG A 285 -34.56 55.20 37.31
N LYS A 286 -33.98 56.11 36.59
CA LYS A 286 -34.10 57.56 36.91
C LYS A 286 -35.51 58.03 36.53
N GLU A 287 -36.33 58.39 37.54
CA GLU A 287 -37.52 59.19 37.36
C GLU A 287 -37.09 60.56 36.87
N GLU A 288 -37.44 60.95 35.67
CA GLU A 288 -37.49 62.35 35.23
C GLU A 288 -38.78 63.01 35.77
N LEU A 289 -38.63 63.81 36.80
CA LEU A 289 -39.64 64.78 37.24
C LEU A 289 -39.69 65.88 36.18
N SER A 290 -40.79 65.88 35.42
CA SER A 290 -41.28 67.04 34.67
C SER A 290 -41.79 68.05 35.63
N GLY A 291 -41.17 69.26 35.71
CA GLY A 291 -41.62 70.43 36.42
C GLY A 291 -41.81 71.61 35.47
N SER A 292 -43.02 71.96 35.25
CA SER A 292 -43.54 73.14 34.57
C SER A 292 -43.07 74.44 35.13
N ALA A 293 -42.67 75.35 34.33
CA ALA A 293 -43.12 76.76 34.29
C ALA A 293 -42.59 77.45 33.05
#